data_65beed3ce65ff505ae0bacb6a95cd59b
#
_entry.id   65beed3ce65ff505ae0bacb6a95cd59b
#
_cell.length_a   1.000
_cell.length_b   1.000
_cell.length_c   1.000
_cell.angle_alpha   90.00
_cell.angle_beta   90.00
_cell.angle_gamma   90.00
#
_symmetry.space_group_name_H-M   'P 1'
#
loop_
_entity.id
_entity.type
_entity.pdbx_description
1 polymer ?
#
loop_
_entity_poly.entity_id
_entity_poly.type
_entity_poly.pdbx_seq_one_letter_code
_entity_poly.pdbx_strand_id
1 'polypeptide(L)'
;EGVAQGADKDATKAEAELQGVRQQINQIREQVTRDALRRDRVAEQLLDAEKTVGGVRAAIDKLQAERASRGRKRAELAEQRLAQERALAAERQSLAAQIRAASMMGREEPFKLLLNQSDPALVSRIFTYYSYFGRARASQIAAIETQVAALDETDAQLAAEDARLAALEAEQRAELVRLKSARDERGRVLASIKSETRARERQLAR
;
A
#
# COMPACT_ATOMS: atom_id res chain seq x y z
N GLU A 1 36.64 51.83 74.24
CA GLU A 1 37.25 50.88 73.19
C GLU A 1 36.38 49.66 72.83
N GLY A 2 35.41 49.28 73.67
CA GLY A 2 34.61 48.07 73.49
C GLY A 2 33.44 48.19 72.42
N VAL A 3 32.99 49.39 72.08
CA VAL A 3 31.83 49.59 71.18
C VAL A 3 32.20 49.55 69.72
N ALA A 4 33.44 49.88 69.35
CA ALA A 4 33.91 49.87 67.96
C ALA A 4 34.20 48.42 67.45
N GLN A 5 34.60 47.48 68.30
CA GLN A 5 34.86 46.09 67.98
C GLN A 5 33.58 45.26 67.77
N GLY A 6 32.45 45.66 68.37
CA GLY A 6 31.16 44.99 68.14
C GLY A 6 30.57 45.33 66.76
N ALA A 7 30.63 46.58 66.34
CA ALA A 7 30.12 47.06 65.08
C ALA A 7 30.89 46.47 63.85
N ASP A 8 32.20 46.24 63.98
CA ASP A 8 33.02 45.66 62.92
C ASP A 8 32.75 44.16 62.72
N LYS A 9 32.45 43.41 63.79
CA LYS A 9 32.04 42.00 63.73
C LYS A 9 30.64 41.81 63.14
N ASP A 10 29.74 42.71 63.42
CA ASP A 10 28.37 42.65 62.87
C ASP A 10 28.36 43.03 61.38
N ALA A 11 29.22 43.98 60.96
CA ALA A 11 29.42 44.35 59.55
C ALA A 11 30.03 43.16 58.76
N THR A 12 31.07 42.51 59.27
CA THR A 12 31.69 41.35 58.59
C THR A 12 30.75 40.13 58.50
N LYS A 13 29.89 39.92 59.51
CA LYS A 13 28.87 38.88 59.47
C LYS A 13 27.78 39.17 58.47
N ALA A 14 27.32 40.39 58.39
CA ALA A 14 26.35 40.85 57.40
C ALA A 14 26.90 40.75 55.94
N GLU A 15 28.17 41.06 55.73
CA GLU A 15 28.82 40.89 54.42
C GLU A 15 28.94 39.41 54.05
N ALA A 16 29.27 38.51 54.96
CA ALA A 16 29.31 37.07 54.75
C ALA A 16 27.94 36.48 54.40
N GLU A 17 26.89 36.93 55.09
CA GLU A 17 25.52 36.55 54.83
C GLU A 17 25.06 37.05 53.44
N LEU A 18 25.40 38.30 53.07
CA LEU A 18 25.11 38.88 51.76
C LEU A 18 25.82 38.17 50.63
N GLN A 19 27.07 37.73 50.82
CA GLN A 19 27.81 36.92 49.86
C GLN A 19 27.16 35.52 49.73
N GLY A 20 26.74 34.91 50.81
CA GLY A 20 25.99 33.64 50.80
C GLY A 20 24.70 33.70 50.00
N VAL A 21 23.92 34.75 50.23
CA VAL A 21 22.67 34.98 49.48
C VAL A 21 22.95 35.23 48.00
N ARG A 22 23.97 35.98 47.64
CA ARG A 22 24.38 36.20 46.23
C ARG A 22 24.77 34.92 45.55
N GLN A 23 25.51 34.05 46.20
CA GLN A 23 25.88 32.73 45.69
C GLN A 23 24.64 31.87 45.46
N GLN A 24 23.70 31.84 46.38
CA GLN A 24 22.43 31.10 46.23
C GLN A 24 21.60 31.63 45.05
N ILE A 25 21.49 32.94 44.90
CA ILE A 25 20.80 33.56 43.76
C ILE A 25 21.45 33.14 42.46
N ASN A 26 22.74 33.16 42.33
CA ASN A 26 23.45 32.71 41.13
C ASN A 26 23.22 31.26 40.82
N GLN A 27 23.29 30.38 41.83
CA GLN A 27 22.99 28.95 41.67
C GLN A 27 21.57 28.70 41.18
N ILE A 28 20.58 29.42 41.78
CA ILE A 28 19.18 29.33 41.36
C ILE A 28 19.02 29.80 39.91
N ARG A 29 19.64 30.92 39.51
CA ARG A 29 19.60 31.43 38.14
C ARG A 29 20.16 30.42 37.13
N GLU A 30 21.30 29.82 37.44
CA GLU A 30 21.89 28.80 36.59
C GLU A 30 21.00 27.53 36.50
N GLN A 31 20.35 27.17 37.59
CA GLN A 31 19.45 26.03 37.61
C GLN A 31 18.18 26.30 36.79
N VAL A 32 17.59 27.52 36.90
CA VAL A 32 16.46 27.94 36.09
C VAL A 32 16.81 27.97 34.61
N THR A 33 17.99 28.45 34.24
CA THR A 33 18.45 28.43 32.84
C THR A 33 18.64 27.01 32.29
N ARG A 34 19.29 26.15 33.07
CA ARG A 34 19.45 24.71 32.69
C ARG A 34 18.10 24.01 32.52
N ASP A 35 17.17 24.28 33.40
CA ASP A 35 15.83 23.72 33.36
C ASP A 35 15.00 24.25 32.19
N ALA A 36 15.18 25.48 31.78
CA ALA A 36 14.54 26.05 30.58
C ALA A 36 15.06 25.34 29.32
N LEU A 37 16.38 25.25 29.15
CA LEU A 37 17.01 24.55 28.02
C LEU A 37 16.61 23.08 27.93
N ARG A 38 16.44 22.42 29.08
CA ARG A 38 16.00 21.01 29.12
C ARG A 38 14.55 20.87 28.69
N ARG A 39 13.68 21.78 29.14
CA ARG A 39 12.26 21.80 28.70
C ARG A 39 12.15 21.99 27.19
N ASP A 40 12.91 22.93 26.63
CA ASP A 40 12.88 23.22 25.21
C ASP A 40 13.30 22.00 24.38
N ARG A 41 14.37 21.29 24.77
CA ARG A 41 14.80 20.03 24.12
C ARG A 41 13.73 18.95 24.18
N VAL A 42 13.09 18.76 25.31
CA VAL A 42 12.06 17.72 25.47
C VAL A 42 10.80 18.08 24.70
N ALA A 43 10.45 19.38 24.59
CA ALA A 43 9.36 19.86 23.75
C ALA A 43 9.66 19.60 22.26
N GLU A 44 10.88 19.85 21.83
CA GLU A 44 11.33 19.57 20.47
C GLU A 44 11.27 18.04 20.16
N GLN A 45 11.79 17.21 21.05
CA GLN A 45 11.70 15.75 20.93
C GLN A 45 10.25 15.26 20.84
N LEU A 46 9.34 15.83 21.61
CA LEU A 46 7.92 15.49 21.54
C LEU A 46 7.32 15.88 20.19
N LEU A 47 7.62 17.08 19.71
CA LEU A 47 7.14 17.56 18.41
C LEU A 47 7.62 16.64 17.28
N ASP A 48 8.88 16.22 17.28
CA ASP A 48 9.44 15.34 16.28
C ASP A 48 8.84 13.92 16.35
N ALA A 49 8.63 13.40 17.56
CA ALA A 49 7.95 12.12 17.75
C ALA A 49 6.48 12.17 17.25
N GLU A 50 5.78 13.27 17.48
CA GLU A 50 4.41 13.46 16.98
C GLU A 50 4.34 13.61 15.47
N LYS A 51 5.28 14.34 14.86
CA LYS A 51 5.41 14.42 13.40
C LYS A 51 5.67 13.03 12.80
N THR A 52 6.55 12.24 13.40
CA THR A 52 6.86 10.87 12.96
C THR A 52 5.61 9.99 13.01
N VAL A 53 4.89 9.99 14.12
CA VAL A 53 3.62 9.23 14.25
C VAL A 53 2.59 9.68 13.21
N GLY A 54 2.47 11.00 12.99
CA GLY A 54 1.56 11.57 11.99
C GLY A 54 1.92 11.14 10.56
N GLY A 55 3.20 11.23 10.20
CA GLY A 55 3.70 10.83 8.89
C GLY A 55 3.48 9.34 8.59
N VAL A 56 3.79 8.46 9.55
CA VAL A 56 3.57 7.02 9.39
C VAL A 56 2.07 6.68 9.28
N ARG A 57 1.20 7.36 10.02
CA ARG A 57 -0.26 7.18 9.86
C ARG A 57 -0.73 7.56 8.46
N ALA A 58 -0.31 8.72 7.96
CA ALA A 58 -0.65 9.16 6.62
C ALA A 58 -0.14 8.19 5.54
N ALA A 59 1.05 7.59 5.72
CA ALA A 59 1.56 6.55 4.82
C ALA A 59 0.68 5.29 4.84
N ILE A 60 0.25 4.84 6.02
CA ILE A 60 -0.67 3.69 6.15
C ILE A 60 -2.01 3.97 5.47
N ASP A 61 -2.60 5.14 5.68
CA ASP A 61 -3.88 5.52 5.07
C ASP A 61 -3.77 5.53 3.54
N LYS A 62 -2.66 6.06 3.00
CA LYS A 62 -2.37 6.04 1.56
C LYS A 62 -2.24 4.62 1.01
N LEU A 63 -1.51 3.74 1.70
CA LEU A 63 -1.38 2.34 1.31
C LEU A 63 -2.73 1.60 1.34
N GLN A 64 -3.59 1.88 2.32
CA GLN A 64 -4.93 1.31 2.39
C GLN A 64 -5.81 1.77 1.22
N ALA A 65 -5.76 3.04 0.87
CA ALA A 65 -6.49 3.58 -0.28
C ALA A 65 -6.00 2.95 -1.61
N GLU A 66 -4.68 2.79 -1.79
CA GLU A 66 -4.12 2.12 -2.95
C GLU A 66 -4.54 0.65 -3.02
N ARG A 67 -4.46 -0.09 -1.91
CA ARG A 67 -4.94 -1.49 -1.85
C ARG A 67 -6.41 -1.61 -2.22
N ALA A 68 -7.27 -0.73 -1.73
CA ALA A 68 -8.70 -0.73 -2.07
C ALA A 68 -8.93 -0.47 -3.56
N SER A 69 -8.19 0.44 -4.17
CA SER A 69 -8.25 0.73 -5.61
C SER A 69 -7.79 -0.48 -6.44
N ARG A 70 -6.63 -1.07 -6.10
CA ARG A 70 -6.09 -2.26 -6.78
C ARG A 70 -6.99 -3.49 -6.61
N GLY A 71 -7.59 -3.66 -5.43
CA GLY A 71 -8.56 -4.72 -5.18
C GLY A 71 -9.79 -4.63 -6.08
N ARG A 72 -10.31 -3.41 -6.34
CA ARG A 72 -11.41 -3.21 -7.30
C ARG A 72 -10.99 -3.57 -8.72
N LYS A 73 -9.82 -3.08 -9.17
CA LYS A 73 -9.29 -3.40 -10.49
C LYS A 73 -9.12 -4.91 -10.69
N ARG A 74 -8.59 -5.61 -9.68
CA ARG A 74 -8.48 -7.07 -9.69
C ARG A 74 -9.83 -7.76 -9.84
N ALA A 75 -10.87 -7.28 -9.14
CA ALA A 75 -12.22 -7.82 -9.23
C ALA A 75 -12.81 -7.62 -10.64
N GLU A 76 -12.63 -6.44 -11.24
CA GLU A 76 -13.05 -6.15 -12.61
C GLU A 76 -12.35 -7.08 -13.64
N LEU A 77 -11.03 -7.28 -13.50
CA LEU A 77 -10.29 -8.22 -14.35
C LEU A 77 -10.75 -9.66 -14.17
N ALA A 78 -11.09 -10.08 -12.95
CA ALA A 78 -11.60 -11.43 -12.69
C ALA A 78 -12.98 -11.65 -13.33
N GLU A 79 -13.87 -10.66 -13.30
CA GLU A 79 -15.15 -10.71 -14.00
C GLU A 79 -14.96 -10.75 -15.54
N GLN A 80 -14.05 -9.92 -16.05
CA GLN A 80 -13.69 -9.92 -17.48
C GLN A 80 -13.16 -11.28 -17.92
N ARG A 81 -12.25 -11.89 -17.15
CA ARG A 81 -11.73 -13.23 -17.39
C ARG A 81 -12.85 -14.26 -17.48
N LEU A 82 -13.76 -14.25 -16.52
CA LEU A 82 -14.89 -15.19 -16.49
C LEU A 82 -15.82 -15.03 -17.68
N ALA A 83 -16.06 -13.79 -18.14
CA ALA A 83 -16.84 -13.50 -19.33
C ALA A 83 -16.13 -14.01 -20.60
N GLN A 84 -14.82 -13.79 -20.71
CA GLN A 84 -13.99 -14.28 -21.82
C GLN A 84 -13.97 -15.82 -21.89
N GLU A 85 -13.81 -16.49 -20.76
CA GLU A 85 -13.85 -17.97 -20.68
C GLU A 85 -15.18 -18.53 -21.15
N ARG A 86 -16.31 -17.93 -20.74
CA ARG A 86 -17.66 -18.34 -21.18
C ARG A 86 -17.86 -18.14 -22.69
N ALA A 87 -17.43 -16.99 -23.22
CA ALA A 87 -17.49 -16.71 -24.64
C ALA A 87 -16.65 -17.70 -25.45
N LEU A 88 -15.42 -17.95 -25.02
CA LEU A 88 -14.51 -18.91 -25.66
C LEU A 88 -15.07 -20.34 -25.62
N ALA A 89 -15.67 -20.75 -24.51
CA ALA A 89 -16.31 -22.07 -24.39
C ALA A 89 -17.48 -22.23 -25.36
N ALA A 90 -18.34 -21.19 -25.51
CA ALA A 90 -19.44 -21.20 -26.44
C ALA A 90 -18.98 -21.30 -27.91
N GLU A 91 -17.95 -20.53 -28.29
CA GLU A 91 -17.36 -20.57 -29.64
C GLU A 91 -16.74 -21.94 -29.96
N ARG A 92 -15.98 -22.50 -29.01
CA ARG A 92 -15.39 -23.85 -29.15
C ARG A 92 -16.47 -24.93 -29.27
N GLN A 93 -17.56 -24.83 -28.51
CA GLN A 93 -18.69 -25.75 -28.60
C GLN A 93 -19.38 -25.65 -29.96
N SER A 94 -19.60 -24.45 -30.48
CA SER A 94 -20.16 -24.20 -31.80
C SER A 94 -19.29 -24.81 -32.91
N LEU A 95 -17.98 -24.53 -32.87
CA LEU A 95 -17.03 -25.10 -33.83
C LEU A 95 -16.98 -26.63 -33.78
N ALA A 96 -16.97 -27.21 -32.58
CA ALA A 96 -16.98 -28.64 -32.39
C ALA A 96 -18.28 -29.31 -32.94
N ALA A 97 -19.44 -28.64 -32.78
CA ALA A 97 -20.70 -29.11 -33.38
C ALA A 97 -20.67 -29.08 -34.90
N GLN A 98 -20.13 -28.01 -35.48
CA GLN A 98 -19.93 -27.92 -36.94
C GLN A 98 -18.98 -28.98 -37.50
N ILE A 99 -17.87 -29.28 -36.82
CA ILE A 99 -16.93 -30.30 -37.19
C ILE A 99 -17.59 -31.68 -37.13
N ARG A 100 -18.33 -31.99 -36.05
CA ARG A 100 -19.10 -33.24 -35.95
C ARG A 100 -20.11 -33.40 -37.05
N ALA A 101 -20.92 -32.39 -37.34
CA ALA A 101 -21.89 -32.41 -38.43
C ALA A 101 -21.21 -32.69 -39.78
N ALA A 102 -20.09 -32.01 -40.07
CA ALA A 102 -19.32 -32.23 -41.28
C ALA A 102 -18.73 -33.65 -41.38
N SER A 103 -18.31 -34.24 -40.25
CA SER A 103 -17.78 -35.64 -40.24
C SER A 103 -18.87 -36.66 -40.46
N MET A 104 -20.10 -36.41 -39.99
CA MET A 104 -21.27 -37.28 -40.23
C MET A 104 -21.75 -37.30 -41.68
N MET A 105 -21.57 -36.19 -42.42
CA MET A 105 -21.91 -36.10 -43.83
C MET A 105 -21.02 -36.95 -44.77
N GLY A 106 -19.95 -37.55 -44.22
CA GLY A 106 -19.04 -38.44 -44.96
C GLY A 106 -18.05 -37.68 -45.85
N ARG A 107 -16.82 -38.18 -45.89
CA ARG A 107 -15.74 -37.65 -46.77
C ARG A 107 -15.98 -37.94 -48.26
N GLU A 108 -16.81 -38.94 -48.56
CA GLU A 108 -16.98 -39.45 -49.90
C GLU A 108 -18.08 -38.76 -50.68
N GLU A 109 -19.08 -38.13 -50.05
CA GLU A 109 -20.20 -37.55 -50.75
C GLU A 109 -19.80 -36.40 -51.72
N PRO A 110 -18.92 -35.45 -51.36
CA PRO A 110 -18.48 -34.41 -52.27
C PRO A 110 -17.75 -34.98 -53.52
N PHE A 111 -16.93 -36.03 -53.29
CA PHE A 111 -16.20 -36.69 -54.38
C PHE A 111 -17.10 -37.56 -55.28
N LYS A 112 -18.09 -38.26 -54.70
CA LYS A 112 -19.09 -39.00 -55.48
C LYS A 112 -19.98 -38.09 -56.34
N LEU A 113 -20.37 -36.95 -55.73
CA LEU A 113 -21.10 -35.91 -56.45
C LEU A 113 -20.29 -35.30 -57.62
N LEU A 114 -18.97 -35.12 -57.39
CA LEU A 114 -18.06 -34.58 -58.41
C LEU A 114 -17.79 -35.58 -59.56
N LEU A 115 -17.68 -36.85 -59.26
CA LEU A 115 -17.39 -37.90 -60.23
C LEU A 115 -18.62 -38.38 -61.03
N ASN A 116 -19.82 -38.18 -60.52
CA ASN A 116 -21.06 -38.70 -61.13
C ASN A 116 -21.96 -37.62 -61.73
N GLN A 117 -21.40 -36.44 -62.07
CA GLN A 117 -22.22 -35.33 -62.52
C GLN A 117 -22.08 -34.96 -64.02
N SER A 118 -23.23 -34.87 -64.63
CA SER A 118 -23.43 -34.41 -66.00
C SER A 118 -23.66 -32.87 -66.11
N ASP A 119 -23.74 -32.13 -64.96
CA ASP A 119 -24.01 -30.68 -64.97
C ASP A 119 -22.88 -29.83 -64.36
N PRO A 120 -22.05 -29.14 -65.15
CA PRO A 120 -20.97 -28.30 -64.72
C PRO A 120 -21.39 -27.10 -63.83
N ALA A 121 -22.62 -26.62 -64.01
CA ALA A 121 -23.14 -25.48 -63.20
C ALA A 121 -23.44 -25.86 -61.78
N LEU A 122 -23.85 -27.10 -61.52
CA LEU A 122 -24.07 -27.63 -60.18
C LEU A 122 -22.74 -27.84 -59.43
N VAL A 123 -21.71 -28.33 -60.12
CA VAL A 123 -20.35 -28.44 -59.57
C VAL A 123 -19.80 -27.10 -59.12
N SER A 124 -19.92 -26.06 -59.95
CA SER A 124 -19.46 -24.72 -59.64
C SER A 124 -20.19 -24.16 -58.41
N ARG A 125 -21.49 -24.34 -58.27
CA ARG A 125 -22.26 -23.94 -57.09
C ARG A 125 -21.81 -24.64 -55.83
N ILE A 126 -21.59 -25.95 -55.87
CA ILE A 126 -21.12 -26.73 -54.75
C ILE A 126 -19.73 -26.25 -54.29
N PHE A 127 -18.79 -26.04 -55.21
CA PHE A 127 -17.47 -25.49 -54.88
C PHE A 127 -17.55 -24.10 -54.24
N THR A 128 -18.43 -23.27 -54.74
CA THR A 128 -18.66 -21.94 -54.14
C THR A 128 -19.16 -22.06 -52.71
N TYR A 129 -20.14 -22.90 -52.42
CA TYR A 129 -20.62 -23.14 -51.05
C TYR A 129 -19.52 -23.67 -50.11
N TYR A 130 -18.73 -24.68 -50.55
CA TYR A 130 -17.63 -25.22 -49.79
C TYR A 130 -16.54 -24.16 -49.49
N SER A 131 -16.29 -23.28 -50.46
CA SER A 131 -15.34 -22.18 -50.27
C SER A 131 -15.85 -21.13 -49.24
N TYR A 132 -17.16 -20.86 -49.21
CA TYR A 132 -17.76 -20.04 -48.17
C TYR A 132 -17.67 -20.67 -46.78
N PHE A 133 -18.01 -21.97 -46.67
CA PHE A 133 -17.88 -22.68 -45.41
C PHE A 133 -16.43 -22.77 -44.92
N GLY A 134 -15.48 -23.00 -45.82
CA GLY A 134 -14.06 -23.00 -45.48
C GLY A 134 -13.58 -21.68 -44.94
N ARG A 135 -13.96 -20.57 -45.63
CA ARG A 135 -13.62 -19.22 -45.16
C ARG A 135 -14.28 -18.86 -43.83
N ALA A 136 -15.54 -19.20 -43.62
CA ALA A 136 -16.25 -18.97 -42.38
C ALA A 136 -15.60 -19.70 -41.21
N ARG A 137 -15.19 -20.99 -41.41
CA ARG A 137 -14.44 -21.76 -40.37
C ARG A 137 -13.07 -21.18 -40.09
N ALA A 138 -12.33 -20.78 -41.14
CA ALA A 138 -11.04 -20.13 -40.95
C ALA A 138 -11.17 -18.82 -40.14
N SER A 139 -12.17 -18.01 -40.43
CA SER A 139 -12.49 -16.80 -39.66
C SER A 139 -12.86 -17.12 -38.20
N GLN A 140 -13.67 -18.16 -37.98
CA GLN A 140 -14.03 -18.58 -36.61
C GLN A 140 -12.82 -19.08 -35.82
N ILE A 141 -11.92 -19.85 -36.45
CA ILE A 141 -10.68 -20.31 -35.80
C ILE A 141 -9.81 -19.10 -35.44
N ALA A 142 -9.62 -18.14 -36.36
CA ALA A 142 -8.86 -16.92 -36.09
C ALA A 142 -9.49 -16.09 -34.96
N ALA A 143 -10.82 -16.02 -34.86
CA ALA A 143 -11.51 -15.38 -33.75
C ALA A 143 -11.25 -16.08 -32.42
N ILE A 144 -11.27 -17.41 -32.39
CA ILE A 144 -10.94 -18.22 -31.20
C ILE A 144 -9.47 -17.98 -30.77
N GLU A 145 -8.53 -17.96 -31.71
CA GLU A 145 -7.12 -17.68 -31.42
C GLU A 145 -6.95 -16.27 -30.80
N THR A 146 -7.63 -15.28 -31.34
CA THR A 146 -7.66 -13.91 -30.78
C THR A 146 -8.25 -13.89 -29.37
N GLN A 147 -9.33 -14.62 -29.11
CA GLN A 147 -9.92 -14.71 -27.77
C GLN A 147 -9.01 -15.43 -26.78
N VAL A 148 -8.28 -16.46 -27.19
CA VAL A 148 -7.27 -17.12 -26.36
C VAL A 148 -6.17 -16.16 -25.97
N ALA A 149 -5.61 -15.41 -26.94
CA ALA A 149 -4.60 -14.40 -26.67
C ALA A 149 -5.08 -13.30 -25.73
N ALA A 150 -6.34 -12.84 -25.87
CA ALA A 150 -6.94 -11.87 -24.98
C ALA A 150 -7.15 -12.43 -23.55
N LEU A 151 -7.45 -13.72 -23.42
CA LEU A 151 -7.55 -14.39 -22.12
C LEU A 151 -6.18 -14.50 -21.43
N ASP A 152 -5.15 -14.89 -22.17
CA ASP A 152 -3.76 -14.97 -21.67
C ASP A 152 -3.27 -13.60 -21.19
N GLU A 153 -3.59 -12.53 -21.90
CA GLU A 153 -3.27 -11.15 -21.50
C GLU A 153 -4.01 -10.76 -20.19
N THR A 154 -5.28 -11.13 -20.06
CA THR A 154 -6.06 -10.86 -18.84
C THR A 154 -5.51 -11.65 -17.65
N ASP A 155 -5.07 -12.89 -17.85
CA ASP A 155 -4.43 -13.71 -16.83
C ASP A 155 -3.07 -13.12 -16.39
N ALA A 156 -2.28 -12.61 -17.33
CA ALA A 156 -1.04 -11.90 -17.01
C ALA A 156 -1.30 -10.62 -16.19
N GLN A 157 -2.33 -9.85 -16.53
CA GLN A 157 -2.73 -8.66 -15.79
C GLN A 157 -3.22 -9.01 -14.37
N LEU A 158 -4.00 -10.08 -14.20
CA LEU A 158 -4.42 -10.57 -12.88
C LEU A 158 -3.22 -10.96 -12.02
N ALA A 159 -2.27 -11.70 -12.58
CA ALA A 159 -1.05 -12.09 -11.87
C ALA A 159 -0.22 -10.87 -11.44
N ALA A 160 -0.13 -9.85 -12.27
CA ALA A 160 0.54 -8.59 -11.95
C ALA A 160 -0.16 -7.82 -10.82
N GLU A 161 -1.50 -7.73 -10.84
CA GLU A 161 -2.25 -7.09 -9.75
C GLU A 161 -2.16 -7.89 -8.44
N ASP A 162 -2.15 -9.22 -8.47
CA ASP A 162 -1.95 -10.07 -7.28
C ASP A 162 -0.56 -9.87 -6.68
N ALA A 163 0.48 -9.81 -7.51
CA ALA A 163 1.84 -9.50 -7.06
C ALA A 163 1.94 -8.09 -6.44
N ARG A 164 1.28 -7.10 -7.04
CA ARG A 164 1.26 -5.72 -6.50
C ARG A 164 0.52 -5.65 -5.17
N LEU A 165 -0.62 -6.35 -5.03
CA LEU A 165 -1.36 -6.42 -3.77
C LEU A 165 -0.52 -7.06 -2.66
N ALA A 166 0.21 -8.13 -2.95
CA ALA A 166 1.12 -8.77 -2.01
C ALA A 166 2.26 -7.83 -1.56
N ALA A 167 2.82 -7.04 -2.48
CA ALA A 167 3.83 -6.03 -2.16
C ALA A 167 3.27 -4.94 -1.25
N LEU A 168 2.08 -4.39 -1.56
CA LEU A 168 1.42 -3.39 -0.73
C LEU A 168 1.07 -3.91 0.67
N GLU A 169 0.74 -5.20 0.80
CA GLU A 169 0.55 -5.83 2.11
C GLU A 169 1.83 -5.90 2.92
N ALA A 170 2.95 -6.23 2.29
CA ALA A 170 4.25 -6.26 2.95
C ALA A 170 4.68 -4.85 3.39
N GLU A 171 4.51 -3.84 2.53
CA GLU A 171 4.75 -2.44 2.86
C GLU A 171 3.88 -1.98 4.05
N GLN A 172 2.59 -2.30 4.04
CA GLN A 172 1.68 -1.94 5.14
C GLN A 172 2.09 -2.59 6.46
N ARG A 173 2.52 -3.86 6.45
CA ARG A 173 3.03 -4.53 7.65
C ARG A 173 4.28 -3.84 8.19
N ALA A 174 5.20 -3.44 7.32
CA ALA A 174 6.40 -2.70 7.72
C ALA A 174 6.04 -1.34 8.34
N GLU A 175 5.10 -0.59 7.75
CA GLU A 175 4.65 0.69 8.31
C GLU A 175 3.92 0.53 9.66
N LEU A 176 3.16 -0.55 9.86
CA LEU A 176 2.56 -0.85 11.17
C LEU A 176 3.62 -1.11 12.26
N VAL A 177 4.73 -1.78 11.93
CA VAL A 177 5.87 -1.96 12.85
C VAL A 177 6.50 -0.60 13.17
N ARG A 178 6.71 0.25 12.15
CA ARG A 178 7.22 1.63 12.34
C ARG A 178 6.29 2.46 13.21
N LEU A 179 4.98 2.37 12.99
CA LEU A 179 3.99 3.06 13.81
C LEU A 179 4.08 2.65 15.28
N LYS A 180 4.23 1.35 15.55
CA LYS A 180 4.42 0.86 16.91
C LYS A 180 5.68 1.46 17.55
N SER A 181 6.82 1.39 16.86
CA SER A 181 8.08 1.96 17.33
C SER A 181 7.98 3.47 17.59
N ALA A 182 7.38 4.22 16.68
CA ALA A 182 7.19 5.67 16.83
C ALA A 182 6.26 6.02 18.01
N ARG A 183 5.21 5.23 18.25
CA ARG A 183 4.34 5.39 19.43
C ARG A 183 5.05 5.09 20.72
N ASP A 184 5.87 4.04 20.75
CA ASP A 184 6.68 3.67 21.93
C ASP A 184 7.68 4.79 22.26
N GLU A 185 8.33 5.37 21.25
CA GLU A 185 9.24 6.51 21.43
C GLU A 185 8.51 7.73 21.98
N ARG A 186 7.38 8.12 21.36
CA ARG A 186 6.52 9.19 21.89
C ARG A 186 6.12 8.90 23.35
N GLY A 187 5.79 7.65 23.67
CA GLY A 187 5.45 7.24 25.03
C GLY A 187 6.58 7.46 26.02
N ARG A 188 7.84 7.15 25.64
CA ARG A 188 9.03 7.38 26.47
C ARG A 188 9.25 8.87 26.73
N VAL A 189 9.15 9.70 25.68
CA VAL A 189 9.28 11.17 25.82
C VAL A 189 8.22 11.74 26.76
N LEU A 190 6.96 11.32 26.60
CA LEU A 190 5.88 11.73 27.51
C LEU A 190 6.09 11.27 28.96
N ALA A 191 6.62 10.06 29.16
CA ALA A 191 6.95 9.55 30.48
C ALA A 191 8.09 10.35 31.13
N SER A 192 9.11 10.76 30.39
CA SER A 192 10.19 11.61 30.89
C SER A 192 9.66 12.99 31.31
N ILE A 193 8.81 13.62 30.52
CA ILE A 193 8.16 14.89 30.85
C ILE A 193 7.38 14.77 32.17
N LYS A 194 6.57 13.71 32.30
CA LYS A 194 5.74 13.49 33.48
C LYS A 194 6.58 13.23 34.75
N SER A 195 7.67 12.50 34.62
CA SER A 195 8.58 12.24 35.74
C SER A 195 9.30 13.50 36.20
N GLU A 196 9.74 14.36 35.26
CA GLU A 196 10.37 15.65 35.58
C GLU A 196 9.41 16.62 36.26
N THR A 197 8.18 16.71 35.76
CA THR A 197 7.14 17.55 36.38
C THR A 197 6.87 17.13 37.83
N ARG A 198 6.70 15.84 38.09
CA ARG A 198 6.51 15.31 39.45
C ARG A 198 7.71 15.53 40.38
N ALA A 199 8.93 15.44 39.86
CA ALA A 199 10.13 15.71 40.66
C ALA A 199 10.17 17.20 41.10
N ARG A 200 9.79 18.12 40.21
CA ARG A 200 9.72 19.56 40.51
C ARG A 200 8.63 19.89 41.53
N GLU A 201 7.43 19.32 41.36
CA GLU A 201 6.34 19.50 42.34
C GLU A 201 6.78 19.10 43.77
N ARG A 202 7.53 17.98 43.89
CA ARG A 202 8.08 17.54 45.18
C ARG A 202 9.15 18.47 45.72
N GLN A 203 9.95 19.12 44.86
CA GLN A 203 10.95 20.10 45.28
C GLN A 203 10.31 21.41 45.76
N LEU A 204 9.22 21.83 45.15
CA LEU A 204 8.48 23.04 45.55
C LEU A 204 7.64 22.87 46.81
N ALA A 205 7.29 21.60 47.15
CA ALA A 205 6.52 21.27 48.33
C ALA A 205 7.39 21.08 49.62
N ARG A 206 8.70 21.20 49.51
CA ARG A 206 9.68 21.17 50.62
C ARG A 206 10.17 22.55 50.95
#